data_5d141dae37c3556eff026354d013661d
#
_entry.id   5d141dae37c3556eff026354d013661d
#
_cell.length_a   1.000
_cell.length_b   1.000
_cell.length_c   1.000
_cell.angle_alpha   90.00
_cell.angle_beta   90.00
_cell.angle_gamma   90.00
#
_symmetry.space_group_name_H-M   'P 1'
#
loop_
_entity.id
_entity.type
_entity.pdbx_description
1 polymer ?
#
loop_
_entity_poly.entity_id
_entity_poly.type
_entity_poly.pdbx_seq_one_letter_code
_entity_poly.pdbx_strand_id
1 'polypeptide(L)'
;MIRQTTSGLAIIGMLGAFCFLARAGAAQTKAASQKKYEDLIYSVRGPDLFHAHCAPCHGSEGKGNGPAAAALKTKPADLTILAKNNGGTFPTEKVRKFISGDDPSLSSHGSREMPVWGPIFHQIEEDQDFGNIRLQNLIKYLVTIQQK
;
A
#
# COMPACT_ATOMS: atom_id res chain seq x y z
N MET A 1 39.98 26.28 -60.34
CA MET A 1 39.94 26.71 -58.92
C MET A 1 38.54 26.45 -58.43
N ILE A 2 38.30 25.35 -57.70
CA ILE A 2 37.00 25.01 -57.15
C ILE A 2 37.22 24.91 -55.63
N ARG A 3 36.64 25.86 -54.87
CA ARG A 3 36.60 25.80 -53.40
C ARG A 3 35.40 24.95 -53.00
N GLN A 4 35.67 23.84 -52.39
CA GLN A 4 34.63 23.07 -51.65
C GLN A 4 34.49 23.67 -50.26
N THR A 5 33.27 24.07 -49.92
CA THR A 5 32.85 24.47 -48.58
C THR A 5 32.29 23.26 -47.84
N THR A 6 33.04 22.74 -46.89
CA THR A 6 32.62 21.73 -45.91
C THR A 6 31.95 22.45 -44.74
N SER A 7 30.63 22.50 -44.71
CA SER A 7 29.88 22.92 -43.53
C SER A 7 28.51 22.23 -43.54
N GLY A 8 28.36 21.12 -42.82
CA GLY A 8 27.07 20.45 -42.79
C GLY A 8 26.96 19.20 -41.89
N LEU A 9 27.96 18.87 -41.08
CA LEU A 9 27.93 17.59 -40.36
C LEU A 9 27.96 17.67 -38.83
N ALA A 10 27.78 18.85 -38.22
CA ALA A 10 27.93 19.00 -36.74
C ALA A 10 26.60 19.09 -35.96
N ILE A 11 25.43 19.18 -36.62
CA ILE A 11 24.16 19.46 -35.90
C ILE A 11 23.35 18.19 -35.58
N ILE A 12 23.58 17.07 -36.29
CA ILE A 12 22.79 15.85 -36.12
C ILE A 12 23.21 15.05 -34.87
N GLY A 13 24.42 15.21 -34.35
CA GLY A 13 24.94 14.49 -33.19
C GLY A 13 24.36 14.94 -31.83
N MET A 14 23.90 16.18 -31.73
CA MET A 14 23.49 16.76 -30.44
C MET A 14 22.04 16.44 -30.02
N LEU A 15 21.16 16.22 -30.98
CA LEU A 15 19.75 15.84 -30.71
C LEU A 15 19.57 14.38 -30.28
N GLY A 16 20.47 13.49 -30.73
CA GLY A 16 20.41 12.07 -30.36
C GLY A 16 20.82 11.80 -28.90
N ALA A 17 21.76 12.56 -28.33
CA ALA A 17 22.23 12.39 -26.97
C ALA A 17 21.20 12.85 -25.92
N PHE A 18 20.40 13.87 -26.25
CA PHE A 18 19.37 14.38 -25.31
C PHE A 18 18.20 13.41 -25.13
N CYS A 19 17.78 12.70 -26.19
CA CYS A 19 16.73 11.67 -26.10
C CYS A 19 17.18 10.42 -25.30
N PHE A 20 18.48 10.09 -25.32
CA PHE A 20 19.00 8.92 -24.60
C PHE A 20 19.05 9.14 -23.07
N LEU A 21 19.40 10.36 -22.65
CA LEU A 21 19.45 10.73 -21.23
C LEU A 21 18.04 10.80 -20.59
N ALA A 22 17.04 11.28 -21.34
CA ALA A 22 15.66 11.33 -20.85
C ALA A 22 15.04 9.93 -20.65
N ARG A 23 15.38 8.96 -21.50
CA ARG A 23 14.92 7.56 -21.36
C ARG A 23 15.56 6.83 -20.16
N ALA A 24 16.83 7.08 -19.89
CA ALA A 24 17.51 6.47 -18.74
C ALA A 24 16.92 6.93 -17.39
N GLY A 25 16.57 8.21 -17.26
CA GLY A 25 15.94 8.75 -16.05
C GLY A 25 14.56 8.16 -15.74
N ALA A 26 13.71 7.96 -16.77
CA ALA A 26 12.38 7.38 -16.62
C ALA A 26 12.42 5.88 -16.22
N ALA A 27 13.40 5.13 -16.69
CA ALA A 27 13.58 3.72 -16.33
C ALA A 27 14.05 3.58 -14.88
N GLN A 28 14.92 4.43 -14.41
CA GLN A 28 15.43 4.41 -13.03
C GLN A 28 14.34 4.79 -12.01
N THR A 29 13.51 5.78 -12.31
CA THR A 29 12.39 6.17 -11.42
C THR A 29 11.35 5.07 -11.32
N LYS A 30 11.03 4.37 -12.41
CA LYS A 30 10.11 3.24 -12.40
C LYS A 30 10.66 2.06 -11.60
N ALA A 31 11.93 1.72 -11.73
CA ALA A 31 12.57 0.64 -10.98
C ALA A 31 12.62 0.95 -9.48
N ALA A 32 12.94 2.18 -9.09
CA ALA A 32 12.95 2.60 -7.69
C ALA A 32 11.55 2.57 -7.05
N SER A 33 10.52 3.00 -7.79
CA SER A 33 9.13 2.92 -7.35
C SER A 33 8.66 1.48 -7.16
N GLN A 34 9.03 0.59 -8.07
CA GLN A 34 8.66 -0.81 -8.03
C GLN A 34 9.32 -1.53 -6.86
N LYS A 35 10.62 -1.32 -6.61
CA LYS A 35 11.32 -1.86 -5.45
C LYS A 35 10.70 -1.38 -4.13
N LYS A 36 10.39 -0.10 -4.00
CA LYS A 36 9.71 0.44 -2.82
C LYS A 36 8.36 -0.23 -2.57
N TYR A 37 7.61 -0.53 -3.62
CA TYR A 37 6.32 -1.21 -3.51
C TYR A 37 6.48 -2.67 -3.05
N GLU A 38 7.45 -3.39 -3.59
CA GLU A 38 7.79 -4.77 -3.17
C GLU A 38 8.21 -4.80 -1.70
N ASP A 39 9.08 -3.88 -1.27
CA ASP A 39 9.52 -3.78 0.13
C ASP A 39 8.34 -3.60 1.10
N LEU A 40 7.28 -2.88 0.70
CA LEU A 40 6.08 -2.70 1.51
C LEU A 40 5.22 -3.97 1.59
N ILE A 41 5.07 -4.71 0.49
CA ILE A 41 4.25 -5.93 0.44
C ILE A 41 4.86 -7.04 1.30
N TYR A 42 6.19 -7.23 1.23
CA TYR A 42 6.90 -8.26 1.99
C TYR A 42 7.24 -7.83 3.42
N SER A 43 6.99 -6.59 3.78
CA SER A 43 7.26 -6.09 5.12
C SER A 43 6.43 -6.80 6.18
N VAL A 44 7.02 -6.98 7.36
CA VAL A 44 6.31 -7.41 8.58
C VAL A 44 6.00 -6.24 9.52
N ARG A 45 6.40 -5.02 9.15
CA ARG A 45 6.20 -3.81 9.98
C ARG A 45 4.76 -3.32 9.88
N GLY A 46 4.13 -3.07 11.02
CA GLY A 46 2.74 -2.61 11.09
C GLY A 46 2.42 -1.37 10.23
N PRO A 47 3.21 -0.30 10.26
CA PRO A 47 2.99 0.86 9.39
C PRO A 47 3.03 0.53 7.90
N ASP A 48 3.99 -0.30 7.46
CA ASP A 48 4.14 -0.67 6.05
C ASP A 48 2.94 -1.51 5.59
N LEU A 49 2.54 -2.50 6.41
CA LEU A 49 1.35 -3.32 6.17
C LEU A 49 0.08 -2.46 6.08
N PHE A 50 -0.06 -1.49 6.96
CA PHE A 50 -1.18 -0.56 6.93
C PHE A 50 -1.20 0.24 5.63
N HIS A 51 -0.07 0.83 5.25
CA HIS A 51 0.03 1.63 4.03
C HIS A 51 -0.18 0.80 2.75
N ALA A 52 0.34 -0.43 2.70
CA ALA A 52 0.19 -1.30 1.55
C ALA A 52 -1.25 -1.83 1.38
N HIS A 53 -1.88 -2.26 2.47
CA HIS A 53 -3.10 -3.07 2.40
C HIS A 53 -4.36 -2.36 2.92
N CYS A 54 -4.24 -1.40 3.80
CA CYS A 54 -5.40 -0.76 4.48
C CYS A 54 -5.63 0.67 3.98
N ALA A 55 -4.57 1.46 3.80
CA ALA A 55 -4.65 2.86 3.43
C ALA A 55 -5.38 3.13 2.09
N PRO A 56 -5.35 2.26 1.08
CA PRO A 56 -6.13 2.46 -0.15
C PRO A 56 -7.62 2.71 0.11
N CYS A 57 -8.20 2.04 1.11
CA CYS A 57 -9.60 2.25 1.50
C CYS A 57 -9.74 3.13 2.75
N HIS A 58 -8.92 2.89 3.79
CA HIS A 58 -9.04 3.59 5.07
C HIS A 58 -8.33 4.95 5.14
N GLY A 59 -7.56 5.33 4.12
CA GLY A 59 -6.75 6.55 4.12
C GLY A 59 -5.44 6.39 4.87
N SER A 60 -4.44 7.22 4.54
CA SER A 60 -3.10 7.19 5.16
C SER A 60 -3.14 7.43 6.67
N GLU A 61 -4.15 8.17 7.15
CA GLU A 61 -4.38 8.44 8.57
C GLU A 61 -5.39 7.50 9.21
N GLY A 62 -5.97 6.55 8.47
CA GLY A 62 -6.96 5.59 8.99
C GLY A 62 -8.37 6.14 9.15
N LYS A 63 -8.70 7.31 8.58
CA LYS A 63 -9.99 8.01 8.75
C LYS A 63 -11.13 7.56 7.82
N GLY A 64 -10.94 6.49 7.05
CA GLY A 64 -11.96 5.99 6.12
C GLY A 64 -12.11 6.81 4.85
N ASN A 65 -11.10 7.58 4.46
CA ASN A 65 -11.08 8.51 3.33
C ASN A 65 -10.02 8.16 2.28
N GLY A 66 -9.69 6.88 2.13
CA GLY A 66 -8.72 6.43 1.13
C GLY A 66 -9.23 6.65 -0.29
N PRO A 67 -8.33 6.64 -1.29
CA PRO A 67 -8.69 6.90 -2.69
C PRO A 67 -9.69 5.89 -3.25
N ALA A 68 -9.74 4.65 -2.75
CA ALA A 68 -10.70 3.64 -3.17
C ALA A 68 -12.05 3.76 -2.45
N ALA A 69 -12.18 4.57 -1.39
CA ALA A 69 -13.37 4.65 -0.56
C ALA A 69 -14.63 5.07 -1.34
N ALA A 70 -14.47 5.94 -2.34
CA ALA A 70 -15.57 6.42 -3.16
C ALA A 70 -16.21 5.35 -4.08
N ALA A 71 -15.48 4.26 -4.35
CA ALA A 71 -15.95 3.14 -5.18
C ALA A 71 -16.65 2.07 -4.36
N LEU A 72 -16.62 2.13 -3.03
CA LEU A 72 -17.23 1.16 -2.14
C LEU A 72 -18.69 1.52 -1.84
N LYS A 73 -19.54 0.50 -1.71
CA LYS A 73 -20.96 0.67 -1.33
C LYS A 73 -21.11 1.16 0.11
N THR A 74 -20.19 0.70 0.98
CA THR A 74 -20.15 1.08 2.39
C THR A 74 -18.89 1.88 2.66
N LYS A 75 -19.03 3.04 3.28
CA LYS A 75 -17.88 3.86 3.66
C LYS A 75 -16.97 3.08 4.61
N PRO A 76 -15.65 3.03 4.34
CA PRO A 76 -14.70 2.42 5.25
C PRO A 76 -14.74 3.08 6.64
N ALA A 77 -14.61 2.25 7.68
CA ALA A 77 -14.62 2.74 9.05
C ALA A 77 -13.43 3.67 9.33
N ASP A 78 -13.64 4.65 10.20
CA ASP A 78 -12.56 5.41 10.83
C ASP A 78 -11.88 4.51 11.88
N LEU A 79 -10.65 4.10 11.59
CA LEU A 79 -9.87 3.21 12.42
C LEU A 79 -9.22 3.93 13.62
N THR A 80 -9.25 5.26 13.64
CA THR A 80 -8.61 6.05 14.70
C THR A 80 -9.49 6.20 15.96
N ILE A 81 -10.76 5.84 15.87
CA ILE A 81 -11.75 5.99 16.96
C ILE A 81 -12.26 4.66 17.51
N LEU A 82 -11.61 3.54 17.17
CA LEU A 82 -12.06 2.21 17.63
C LEU A 82 -12.04 2.07 19.14
N ALA A 83 -11.02 2.60 19.82
CA ALA A 83 -10.95 2.62 21.27
C ALA A 83 -12.05 3.49 21.88
N LYS A 84 -12.26 4.69 21.32
CA LYS A 84 -13.32 5.62 21.76
C LYS A 84 -14.70 4.97 21.67
N ASN A 85 -14.99 4.27 20.58
CA ASN A 85 -16.26 3.59 20.34
C ASN A 85 -16.43 2.30 21.19
N ASN A 86 -15.37 1.87 21.89
CA ASN A 86 -15.33 0.70 22.76
C ASN A 86 -14.99 1.07 24.22
N GLY A 87 -15.54 2.17 24.72
CA GLY A 87 -15.38 2.57 26.11
C GLY A 87 -13.95 2.95 26.53
N GLY A 88 -13.14 3.46 25.57
CA GLY A 88 -11.76 3.91 25.81
C GLY A 88 -10.71 2.82 25.65
N THR A 89 -11.11 1.56 25.43
CA THR A 89 -10.19 0.43 25.27
C THR A 89 -10.20 -0.07 23.83
N PHE A 90 -9.02 -0.24 23.22
CA PHE A 90 -8.94 -0.77 21.86
C PHE A 90 -9.40 -2.23 21.82
N PRO A 91 -10.38 -2.60 20.95
CA PRO A 91 -10.98 -3.93 20.94
C PRO A 91 -10.12 -4.94 20.16
N THR A 92 -8.95 -5.27 20.68
CA THR A 92 -7.89 -6.06 20.04
C THR A 92 -8.40 -7.35 19.40
N GLU A 93 -9.12 -8.18 20.17
CA GLU A 93 -9.57 -9.49 19.68
C GLU A 93 -10.67 -9.36 18.61
N LYS A 94 -11.56 -8.39 18.75
CA LYS A 94 -12.59 -8.12 17.73
C LYS A 94 -11.95 -7.68 16.43
N VAL A 95 -10.99 -6.75 16.50
CA VAL A 95 -10.26 -6.26 15.32
C VAL A 95 -9.45 -7.40 14.68
N ARG A 96 -8.77 -8.23 15.49
CA ARG A 96 -8.06 -9.41 15.02
C ARG A 96 -8.96 -10.32 14.21
N LYS A 97 -10.07 -10.76 14.79
CA LYS A 97 -11.04 -11.66 14.14
C LYS A 97 -11.64 -11.06 12.88
N PHE A 98 -11.87 -9.75 12.89
CA PHE A 98 -12.39 -9.06 11.72
C PHE A 98 -11.40 -9.04 10.56
N ILE A 99 -10.12 -8.76 10.83
CA ILE A 99 -9.06 -8.72 9.81
C ILE A 99 -8.72 -10.12 9.31
N SER A 100 -8.61 -11.11 10.22
CA SER A 100 -8.31 -12.51 9.86
C SER A 100 -9.45 -13.22 9.14
N GLY A 101 -10.69 -12.74 9.29
CA GLY A 101 -11.88 -13.37 8.73
C GLY A 101 -12.56 -14.36 9.66
N ASP A 102 -12.10 -14.46 10.91
CA ASP A 102 -12.62 -15.40 11.92
C ASP A 102 -13.85 -14.86 12.68
N ASP A 103 -14.33 -13.66 12.32
CA ASP A 103 -15.53 -13.08 12.95
C ASP A 103 -16.79 -13.74 12.35
N PRO A 104 -17.58 -14.49 13.17
CA PRO A 104 -18.77 -15.20 12.67
C PRO A 104 -19.85 -14.25 12.14
N SER A 105 -19.85 -12.98 12.55
CA SER A 105 -20.82 -11.99 12.04
C SER A 105 -20.62 -11.65 10.57
N LEU A 106 -19.42 -11.90 10.03
CA LEU A 106 -19.07 -11.56 8.65
C LEU A 106 -19.76 -12.44 7.61
N SER A 107 -20.06 -13.69 7.94
CA SER A 107 -20.74 -14.64 7.05
C SER A 107 -22.23 -14.34 6.88
N SER A 108 -22.81 -13.55 7.78
CA SER A 108 -24.27 -13.31 7.84
C SER A 108 -24.74 -12.09 7.04
N HIS A 109 -23.85 -11.27 6.48
CA HIS A 109 -24.19 -9.95 5.94
C HIS A 109 -23.91 -9.74 4.44
N GLY A 110 -23.78 -10.80 3.63
CA GLY A 110 -23.59 -10.71 2.19
C GLY A 110 -22.14 -10.48 1.73
N SER A 111 -21.93 -9.94 0.52
CA SER A 111 -20.59 -9.76 -0.04
C SER A 111 -19.77 -8.77 0.77
N ARG A 112 -18.60 -9.21 1.21
CA ARG A 112 -17.66 -8.43 1.98
C ARG A 112 -16.81 -7.57 1.05
N GLU A 113 -16.87 -6.24 1.21
CA GLU A 113 -16.03 -5.33 0.43
C GLU A 113 -14.59 -5.25 0.98
N MET A 114 -14.41 -5.38 2.30
CA MET A 114 -13.10 -5.51 2.91
C MET A 114 -12.54 -6.93 2.74
N PRO A 115 -11.35 -7.12 2.15
CA PRO A 115 -10.74 -8.43 2.01
C PRO A 115 -10.50 -9.14 3.34
N VAL A 116 -10.44 -10.47 3.29
CA VAL A 116 -9.97 -11.30 4.42
C VAL A 116 -8.46 -11.37 4.36
N TRP A 117 -7.79 -10.69 5.28
CA TRP A 117 -6.34 -10.53 5.24
C TRP A 117 -5.57 -11.70 5.87
N GLY A 118 -6.19 -12.49 6.77
CA GLY A 118 -5.53 -13.62 7.41
C GLY A 118 -4.89 -14.58 6.40
N PRO A 119 -5.66 -15.21 5.50
CA PRO A 119 -5.11 -16.08 4.46
C PRO A 119 -4.12 -15.37 3.54
N ILE A 120 -4.38 -14.10 3.19
CA ILE A 120 -3.49 -13.33 2.30
C ILE A 120 -2.13 -13.14 2.94
N PHE A 121 -2.05 -12.79 4.23
CA PHE A 121 -0.78 -12.61 4.93
C PHE A 121 0.02 -13.90 5.06
N HIS A 122 -0.63 -15.06 5.13
CA HIS A 122 0.04 -16.37 5.12
C HIS A 122 0.56 -16.78 3.74
N GLN A 123 -0.06 -16.28 2.66
CA GLN A 123 0.33 -16.60 1.28
C GLN A 123 1.48 -15.74 0.74
N ILE A 124 1.80 -14.60 1.38
CA ILE A 124 2.88 -13.71 0.93
C ILE A 124 4.25 -14.42 1.01
N GLU A 125 4.43 -15.29 1.99
CA GLU A 125 5.57 -16.20 2.13
C GLU A 125 5.04 -17.54 2.63
N GLU A 126 5.65 -18.64 2.22
CA GLU A 126 5.21 -20.01 2.59
C GLU A 126 5.39 -20.32 4.09
N ASP A 127 5.92 -19.38 4.87
CA ASP A 127 6.13 -19.52 6.31
C ASP A 127 4.90 -19.01 7.10
N GLN A 128 4.20 -19.93 7.77
CA GLN A 128 2.99 -19.65 8.54
C GLN A 128 3.20 -18.67 9.69
N ASP A 129 4.40 -18.60 10.25
CA ASP A 129 4.69 -17.70 11.38
C ASP A 129 4.69 -16.23 10.97
N PHE A 130 5.14 -15.91 9.76
CA PHE A 130 5.13 -14.54 9.25
C PHE A 130 3.72 -13.97 9.05
N GLY A 131 2.74 -14.78 8.69
CA GLY A 131 1.34 -14.35 8.60
C GLY A 131 0.80 -13.86 9.94
N ASN A 132 1.06 -14.60 11.01
CA ASN A 132 0.68 -14.22 12.36
C ASN A 132 1.46 -12.98 12.86
N ILE A 133 2.75 -12.89 12.55
CA ILE A 133 3.59 -11.73 12.88
C ILE A 133 3.07 -10.47 12.19
N ARG A 134 2.71 -10.55 10.91
CA ARG A 134 2.10 -9.44 10.15
C ARG A 134 0.82 -8.96 10.82
N LEU A 135 -0.10 -9.87 11.10
CA LEU A 135 -1.37 -9.54 11.74
C LEU A 135 -1.17 -8.89 13.12
N GLN A 136 -0.28 -9.45 13.94
CA GLN A 136 0.03 -8.89 15.25
C GLN A 136 0.63 -7.49 15.18
N ASN A 137 1.59 -7.27 14.27
CA ASN A 137 2.25 -5.97 14.10
C ASN A 137 1.30 -4.92 13.52
N LEU A 138 0.42 -5.30 12.59
CA LEU A 138 -0.63 -4.43 12.09
C LEU A 138 -1.57 -4.00 13.22
N ILE A 139 -2.00 -4.92 14.08
CA ILE A 139 -2.86 -4.60 15.23
C ILE A 139 -2.15 -3.67 16.20
N LYS A 140 -0.88 -3.93 16.53
CA LYS A 140 -0.07 -3.02 17.36
C LYS A 140 -0.03 -1.61 16.76
N TYR A 141 0.16 -1.50 15.45
CA TYR A 141 0.14 -0.20 14.77
C TYR A 141 -1.22 0.48 14.89
N LEU A 142 -2.33 -0.24 14.69
CA LEU A 142 -3.68 0.32 14.85
C LEU A 142 -3.94 0.86 16.27
N VAL A 143 -3.37 0.25 17.29
CA VAL A 143 -3.41 0.78 18.67
C VAL A 143 -2.70 2.14 18.75
N THR A 144 -1.59 2.33 18.06
CA THR A 144 -0.81 3.59 18.12
C THR A 144 -1.50 4.78 17.48
N ILE A 145 -2.40 4.55 16.52
CA ILE A 145 -3.11 5.61 15.80
C ILE A 145 -4.44 5.98 16.43
N GLN A 146 -4.79 5.42 17.60
CA GLN A 146 -6.03 5.76 18.27
C GLN A 146 -6.02 7.20 18.78
N GLN A 147 -7.14 7.91 18.55
CA GLN A 147 -7.38 9.23 19.14
C GLN A 147 -7.52 9.09 20.66
N LYS A 148 -6.90 10.02 21.38
CA LYS A 148 -7.00 10.12 22.86
C LYS A 148 -8.29 10.79 23.26
#